data_9af673e10e0b244a2a0d9542fb9fafab
#
_entry.id   9af673e10e0b244a2a0d9542fb9fafab
#
_cell.length_a   1.000
_cell.length_b   1.000
_cell.length_c   1.000
_cell.angle_alpha   90.00
_cell.angle_beta   90.00
_cell.angle_gamma   90.00
#
_symmetry.space_group_name_H-M   'P 1'
#
loop_
_entity.id
_entity.type
_entity.pdbx_description
1 polymer ?
#
loop_
_entity_poly.entity_id
_entity_poly.type
_entity_poly.pdbx_seq_one_letter_code
_entity_poly.pdbx_strand_id
1 'polypeptide(L)'
;MKVLRLLSSSIPRTSLKVHTRQQIRCAFHDHRREDRHKHDYSHKGYRHYRRNVITFGAATALGVAGSVVLFDRDIVDALSLETLLKDRSKTKDANWKTISREEVARHDTLDKGVWITYRGNVYDITDFIRHHPGGSHTIMMGAGGDVEPFWQTYTVHEAAEVQTLLARYQIGILDAKDQASVAASNIQTEGPFANDPKRSPLLEVLSKQPFNAETPARFLTLSYLTPTELFFVRNHLPVPEVDINDYRLSVCLGSDGDPDALKLVAEFTLDELKSKFRPTTVESVIQCSGNRRSDLKKIKEIKGLNWNVGAIGNATWTGVRLIDLLESVGLPGQHKDVKHVQLEGLDSDMTGQCYGASIGADVAFDPNREVLVAYEMNGKPLTRDHGFPLRLVAPGVTGARNVKWLSKIILSKEESHSHWQRKDYKSFSPNVDMFNLDYSKSISVQETPVQSAISSPLESQEVCLKMDPNGVVKSLPVKGYAFSGGGKMIIRVDVSMDGGNTWHTATLDDVPKNNDGTQDYTKRNHTYSWTRWSVDLPVPEQILNKGSGNVELVCRAFDSAYNSQPERADTIWNVRGVMNNSWHRVKFNVKVV
;
A
#
# COMPACT_ATOMS: atom_id res chain seq x y z
N MET A 1 57.61 -30.46 7.05
CA MET A 1 58.97 -30.40 6.49
C MET A 1 58.97 -29.34 5.39
N LYS A 2 59.78 -28.30 5.63
CA LYS A 2 60.58 -27.46 4.67
C LYS A 2 59.75 -26.81 3.51
N VAL A 3 59.84 -25.52 3.17
CA VAL A 3 60.85 -24.49 3.42
C VAL A 3 60.24 -23.10 3.18
N LEU A 4 60.37 -22.23 4.05
CA LEU A 4 60.55 -20.82 4.21
C LEU A 4 61.55 -20.15 3.26
N ARG A 5 61.29 -18.80 3.09
CA ARG A 5 62.25 -17.71 2.75
C ARG A 5 62.30 -17.36 1.26
N LEU A 6 62.44 -16.13 0.84
CA LEU A 6 62.72 -14.77 1.33
C LEU A 6 62.59 -13.87 0.09
N LEU A 7 62.18 -12.64 0.21
CA LEU A 7 63.05 -11.50 -0.05
C LEU A 7 62.33 -10.17 0.17
N SER A 8 62.91 -9.42 1.02
CA SER A 8 62.69 -8.02 1.34
C SER A 8 63.51 -7.11 0.40
N SER A 9 62.96 -5.98 0.02
CA SER A 9 63.69 -4.71 -0.27
C SER A 9 62.63 -3.72 -0.76
N SER A 10 62.52 -2.50 -0.42
CA SER A 10 63.25 -1.48 0.32
C SER A 10 62.44 -0.19 0.12
N ILE A 11 62.21 0.51 1.19
CA ILE A 11 61.56 1.83 1.27
C ILE A 11 62.56 2.90 0.81
N PRO A 12 62.10 4.03 0.31
CA PRO A 12 62.59 5.27 0.89
C PRO A 12 61.47 6.16 1.47
N ARG A 13 61.71 6.56 2.70
CA ARG A 13 61.05 7.67 3.39
C ARG A 13 61.47 8.99 2.78
N THR A 14 60.49 9.85 2.46
CA THR A 14 60.75 11.30 2.42
C THR A 14 59.74 12.00 3.31
N SER A 15 60.30 12.68 4.28
CA SER A 15 59.70 13.56 5.25
C SER A 15 59.08 14.80 4.57
N LEU A 16 57.91 15.21 4.95
CA LEU A 16 57.48 16.61 4.78
C LEU A 16 56.66 17.09 5.98
N LYS A 17 57.15 18.20 6.41
CA LYS A 17 56.91 19.02 7.58
C LYS A 17 55.45 19.37 7.83
N VAL A 18 55.13 19.36 9.11
CA VAL A 18 54.04 20.07 9.78
C VAL A 18 54.04 21.55 9.44
N HIS A 19 52.92 22.12 9.02
CA HIS A 19 52.64 23.55 9.12
C HIS A 19 51.29 23.78 9.76
N THR A 20 51.32 24.62 10.75
CA THR A 20 50.38 25.08 11.73
C THR A 20 49.24 25.93 11.12
N ARG A 21 48.08 25.78 11.70
CA ARG A 21 46.96 26.73 11.89
C ARG A 21 46.98 28.05 11.13
N GLN A 22 45.96 28.31 10.35
CA GLN A 22 45.39 29.66 10.23
C GLN A 22 43.87 29.64 10.27
N GLN A 23 43.35 30.43 11.20
CA GLN A 23 41.93 30.77 11.40
C GLN A 23 41.49 31.65 10.22
N ILE A 24 40.30 31.36 9.69
CA ILE A 24 39.60 32.33 8.84
C ILE A 24 38.32 32.76 9.60
N ARG A 25 38.33 34.02 10.01
CA ARG A 25 37.21 34.79 10.50
C ARG A 25 36.26 35.09 9.32
N CYS A 26 35.00 34.82 9.46
CA CYS A 26 33.95 35.38 8.61
C CYS A 26 33.74 36.84 8.97
N ALA A 27 33.90 37.72 8.00
CA ALA A 27 33.50 39.11 8.07
C ALA A 27 32.10 39.26 7.49
N PHE A 28 31.20 39.79 8.32
CA PHE A 28 29.91 40.36 7.90
C PHE A 28 30.17 41.66 7.15
N HIS A 29 29.62 41.83 5.97
CA HIS A 29 29.48 43.12 5.32
C HIS A 29 27.99 43.44 5.14
N ASP A 30 27.62 44.44 5.88
CA ASP A 30 26.34 45.17 5.83
C ASP A 30 26.40 46.11 4.60
N HIS A 31 25.44 46.01 3.73
CA HIS A 31 25.18 47.01 2.70
C HIS A 31 23.69 47.37 2.72
N ARG A 32 23.40 48.41 3.51
CA ARG A 32 22.21 49.26 3.31
C ARG A 32 22.44 50.09 2.03
N ARG A 33 21.48 50.08 1.16
CA ARG A 33 21.08 51.26 0.36
C ARG A 33 19.60 51.21 0.06
N GLU A 34 19.01 52.35 0.40
CA GLU A 34 17.65 52.77 0.15
C GLU A 34 17.36 52.85 -1.35
N ASP A 35 16.12 52.51 -1.73
CA ASP A 35 15.37 53.32 -2.67
C ASP A 35 13.86 53.13 -2.43
N ARG A 36 13.23 54.28 -2.25
CA ARG A 36 11.79 54.47 -2.00
C ARG A 36 11.05 54.39 -3.33
N HIS A 37 10.01 53.58 -3.40
CA HIS A 37 8.82 53.95 -4.17
C HIS A 37 7.58 53.54 -3.40
N LYS A 38 6.85 54.56 -3.01
CA LYS A 38 5.50 54.51 -2.42
C LYS A 38 4.53 54.07 -3.51
N HIS A 39 3.72 53.07 -3.24
CA HIS A 39 2.36 53.00 -3.75
C HIS A 39 1.40 52.62 -2.61
N ASP A 40 0.57 53.57 -2.37
CA ASP A 40 -0.57 53.58 -1.45
C ASP A 40 -1.66 52.66 -1.99
N TYR A 41 -2.12 51.67 -1.19
CA TYR A 41 -3.45 51.11 -1.35
C TYR A 41 -4.12 50.93 0.03
N SER A 42 -5.17 51.65 0.15
CA SER A 42 -6.03 51.90 1.28
C SER A 42 -6.67 50.64 1.88
N HIS A 43 -6.74 50.65 3.20
CA HIS A 43 -7.61 49.83 4.03
C HIS A 43 -9.10 49.93 3.66
N LYS A 44 -9.75 48.75 3.46
CA LYS A 44 -11.19 48.55 3.82
C LYS A 44 -11.38 47.05 4.08
N GLY A 45 -11.64 46.71 5.29
CA GLY A 45 -12.93 46.39 5.86
C GLY A 45 -12.97 44.94 6.33
N TYR A 46 -12.40 44.62 7.52
CA TYR A 46 -12.81 43.40 8.24
C TYR A 46 -14.19 43.63 8.84
N ARG A 47 -15.21 42.90 8.37
CA ARG A 47 -16.50 42.77 9.05
C ARG A 47 -16.59 41.43 9.76
N HIS A 48 -16.73 41.48 11.07
CA HIS A 48 -17.15 40.41 11.96
C HIS A 48 -18.43 39.72 11.47
N TYR A 49 -18.42 38.41 11.37
CA TYR A 49 -19.64 37.62 11.37
C TYR A 49 -19.83 36.98 12.75
N ARG A 50 -20.89 37.44 13.44
CA ARG A 50 -21.34 36.90 14.72
C ARG A 50 -21.96 35.51 14.53
N ARG A 51 -21.66 34.62 15.44
CA ARG A 51 -22.34 33.34 15.70
C ARG A 51 -23.83 33.59 15.97
N ASN A 52 -24.70 32.93 15.24
CA ASN A 52 -26.04 32.64 15.70
C ASN A 52 -26.11 31.13 16.05
N VAL A 53 -26.17 30.87 17.34
CA VAL A 53 -26.54 29.59 17.93
C VAL A 53 -28.06 29.51 17.89
N ILE A 54 -28.60 28.56 17.14
CA ILE A 54 -29.99 28.15 17.27
C ILE A 54 -30.00 26.78 17.94
N THR A 55 -30.42 26.76 19.18
CA THR A 55 -30.74 25.55 19.95
C THR A 55 -32.06 24.98 19.46
N PHE A 56 -32.08 23.72 19.03
CA PHE A 56 -33.32 22.93 18.97
C PHE A 56 -33.15 21.70 19.84
N GLY A 57 -34.21 21.49 20.60
CA GLY A 57 -34.29 20.57 21.71
C GLY A 57 -34.38 19.10 21.32
N ALA A 58 -34.20 18.30 22.34
CA ALA A 58 -34.14 16.85 22.37
C ALA A 58 -35.41 16.16 21.86
N ALA A 59 -35.21 15.05 21.13
CA ALA A 59 -36.11 13.91 21.14
C ALA A 59 -35.28 12.62 20.99
N THR A 60 -35.39 11.80 21.99
CA THR A 60 -34.92 10.42 22.14
C THR A 60 -35.55 9.49 21.12
N ALA A 61 -34.79 8.57 20.50
CA ALA A 61 -34.99 7.12 20.56
C ALA A 61 -34.16 6.35 19.52
N LEU A 62 -33.48 5.33 20.03
CA LEU A 62 -33.20 4.01 19.47
C LEU A 62 -32.38 3.87 18.17
N GLY A 63 -31.24 3.22 18.40
CA GLY A 63 -30.16 2.89 17.52
C GLY A 63 -30.46 2.03 16.30
N VAL A 64 -29.69 2.32 15.28
CA VAL A 64 -29.11 1.36 14.32
C VAL A 64 -27.79 1.99 13.86
N ALA A 65 -26.69 1.28 14.08
CA ALA A 65 -25.39 1.67 13.60
C ALA A 65 -25.32 1.44 12.08
N GLY A 66 -25.58 2.48 11.31
CA GLY A 66 -25.33 2.54 9.89
C GLY A 66 -24.21 3.54 9.63
N SER A 67 -23.09 3.09 9.05
CA SER A 67 -22.00 3.94 8.62
C SER A 67 -22.48 4.87 7.51
N VAL A 68 -22.86 6.09 7.88
CA VAL A 68 -23.16 7.16 6.93
C VAL A 68 -21.84 7.67 6.38
N VAL A 69 -21.55 7.35 5.13
CA VAL A 69 -20.52 8.04 4.35
C VAL A 69 -21.02 9.46 4.12
N LEU A 70 -20.55 10.41 4.94
CA LEU A 70 -20.78 11.83 4.72
C LEU A 70 -20.00 12.23 3.47
N PHE A 71 -20.69 12.40 2.36
CA PHE A 71 -20.19 13.19 1.26
C PHE A 71 -19.95 14.62 1.77
N ASP A 72 -18.75 15.12 1.58
CA ASP A 72 -18.35 16.45 2.04
C ASP A 72 -19.30 17.51 1.44
N ARG A 73 -19.84 18.39 2.29
CA ARG A 73 -20.81 19.43 1.91
C ARG A 73 -20.30 20.34 0.78
N ASP A 74 -18.99 20.49 0.66
CA ASP A 74 -18.40 21.39 -0.33
C ASP A 74 -18.39 20.85 -1.77
N ILE A 75 -18.46 19.54 -1.97
CA ILE A 75 -18.77 18.95 -3.32
C ILE A 75 -20.23 19.18 -3.69
N VAL A 76 -21.08 19.21 -2.68
CA VAL A 76 -22.53 19.45 -2.80
C VAL A 76 -22.82 20.92 -3.07
N ASP A 77 -22.01 21.84 -2.55
CA ASP A 77 -22.17 23.30 -2.72
C ASP A 77 -21.52 23.84 -4.01
N ALA A 78 -20.48 23.18 -4.54
CA ALA A 78 -19.86 23.54 -5.84
C ALA A 78 -20.74 23.18 -7.05
N LEU A 79 -21.60 22.20 -6.90
CA LEU A 79 -22.78 22.01 -7.74
C LEU A 79 -23.93 22.54 -6.89
N SER A 80 -24.68 23.52 -7.38
CA SER A 80 -25.93 23.92 -6.74
C SER A 80 -26.85 22.68 -6.66
N LEU A 81 -26.56 21.80 -5.67
CA LEU A 81 -27.23 20.52 -5.45
C LEU A 81 -28.74 20.73 -5.29
N GLU A 82 -29.14 21.87 -4.71
CA GLU A 82 -30.55 22.27 -4.69
C GLU A 82 -31.14 22.49 -6.07
N THR A 83 -30.37 22.95 -7.05
CA THR A 83 -30.85 23.12 -8.44
C THR A 83 -30.92 21.79 -9.17
N LEU A 84 -29.94 20.90 -8.95
CA LEU A 84 -29.97 19.53 -9.46
C LEU A 84 -30.98 18.63 -8.74
N LEU A 85 -31.28 18.90 -7.46
CA LEU A 85 -32.23 18.12 -6.65
C LEU A 85 -33.70 18.52 -6.90
N LYS A 86 -33.98 19.76 -7.33
CA LYS A 86 -35.37 20.22 -7.58
C LYS A 86 -35.97 19.74 -8.90
N ASP A 87 -35.15 19.33 -9.87
CA ASP A 87 -35.68 19.08 -11.24
C ASP A 87 -35.86 17.59 -11.60
N ARG A 88 -35.46 16.62 -10.76
CA ARG A 88 -35.49 15.19 -11.10
C ARG A 88 -36.04 14.24 -10.01
N SER A 89 -36.92 14.69 -9.13
CA SER A 89 -37.70 13.76 -8.29
C SER A 89 -38.86 13.15 -9.10
N LYS A 90 -38.53 12.34 -10.11
CA LYS A 90 -39.55 11.52 -10.78
C LYS A 90 -39.82 10.27 -9.92
N THR A 91 -41.02 10.20 -9.41
CA THR A 91 -41.60 9.15 -8.59
C THR A 91 -41.73 7.80 -9.31
N LYS A 92 -41.89 6.72 -8.54
CA LYS A 92 -41.88 5.31 -8.90
C LYS A 92 -42.93 4.84 -9.96
N ASP A 93 -43.76 5.73 -10.52
CA ASP A 93 -44.81 5.40 -11.50
C ASP A 93 -44.52 5.97 -12.91
N ALA A 94 -43.28 6.28 -13.25
CA ALA A 94 -42.95 6.79 -14.56
C ALA A 94 -42.94 5.64 -15.59
N ASN A 95 -43.75 5.81 -16.62
CA ASN A 95 -43.69 4.99 -17.83
C ASN A 95 -42.33 5.29 -18.52
N TRP A 96 -41.29 4.53 -18.15
CA TRP A 96 -39.93 4.76 -18.67
C TRP A 96 -39.90 4.59 -20.20
N LYS A 97 -39.21 5.49 -20.88
CA LYS A 97 -38.94 5.37 -22.32
C LYS A 97 -38.15 4.09 -22.58
N THR A 98 -38.61 3.28 -23.51
CA THR A 98 -37.88 2.12 -24.03
C THR A 98 -36.81 2.62 -25.02
N ILE A 99 -35.57 2.21 -24.85
CA ILE A 99 -34.40 2.65 -25.59
C ILE A 99 -33.67 1.40 -26.11
N SER A 100 -33.31 1.41 -27.41
CA SER A 100 -32.55 0.29 -27.99
C SER A 100 -31.06 0.37 -27.62
N ARG A 101 -30.38 -0.77 -27.69
CA ARG A 101 -28.91 -0.86 -27.47
C ARG A 101 -28.16 -0.05 -28.53
N GLU A 102 -28.63 -0.01 -29.77
CA GLU A 102 -28.05 0.80 -30.83
C GLU A 102 -28.11 2.29 -30.52
N GLU A 103 -29.22 2.75 -29.92
CA GLU A 103 -29.35 4.14 -29.50
C GLU A 103 -28.39 4.45 -28.35
N VAL A 104 -28.24 3.60 -27.35
CA VAL A 104 -27.27 3.77 -26.29
C VAL A 104 -25.84 3.85 -26.87
N ALA A 105 -25.50 2.98 -27.82
CA ALA A 105 -24.18 2.94 -28.45
C ALA A 105 -23.81 4.23 -29.22
N ARG A 106 -24.79 5.02 -29.65
CA ARG A 106 -24.53 6.32 -30.29
C ARG A 106 -24.13 7.41 -29.31
N HIS A 107 -24.41 7.21 -28.02
CA HIS A 107 -24.12 8.14 -26.93
C HIS A 107 -22.83 7.74 -26.20
N ASP A 108 -21.70 7.80 -26.93
CA ASP A 108 -20.38 7.29 -26.49
C ASP A 108 -19.34 8.40 -26.24
N THR A 109 -19.69 9.67 -26.50
CA THR A 109 -18.81 10.83 -26.35
C THR A 109 -19.53 11.99 -25.66
N LEU A 110 -18.74 12.92 -25.05
CA LEU A 110 -19.32 14.09 -24.38
C LEU A 110 -20.18 14.97 -25.30
N ASP A 111 -19.84 15.07 -26.58
CA ASP A 111 -20.57 15.88 -27.54
C ASP A 111 -21.93 15.28 -27.93
N LYS A 112 -22.04 13.94 -27.89
CA LYS A 112 -23.28 13.21 -28.16
C LYS A 112 -24.08 12.88 -26.93
N GLY A 113 -23.51 13.17 -25.75
CA GLY A 113 -23.94 12.64 -24.46
C GLY A 113 -23.33 11.28 -24.17
N VAL A 114 -23.17 10.95 -22.89
CA VAL A 114 -22.60 9.67 -22.44
C VAL A 114 -23.67 8.87 -21.73
N TRP A 115 -24.13 7.81 -22.41
CA TRP A 115 -25.11 6.90 -21.85
C TRP A 115 -24.48 5.56 -21.52
N ILE A 116 -24.98 4.93 -20.46
CA ILE A 116 -24.58 3.59 -20.03
C ILE A 116 -25.82 2.76 -19.71
N THR A 117 -25.65 1.44 -19.76
CA THR A 117 -26.68 0.52 -19.23
C THR A 117 -26.18 -0.22 -18.00
N TYR A 118 -27.10 -0.52 -17.08
CA TYR A 118 -26.85 -1.35 -15.93
C TYR A 118 -28.16 -2.04 -15.50
N ARG A 119 -28.13 -3.39 -15.41
CA ARG A 119 -29.29 -4.21 -15.04
C ARG A 119 -30.57 -3.86 -15.83
N GLY A 120 -30.42 -3.67 -17.14
CA GLY A 120 -31.52 -3.37 -18.04
C GLY A 120 -32.08 -1.95 -17.99
N ASN A 121 -31.51 -1.04 -17.19
CA ASN A 121 -31.85 0.37 -17.18
C ASN A 121 -30.82 1.18 -17.98
N VAL A 122 -31.25 2.33 -18.49
CA VAL A 122 -30.41 3.26 -19.28
C VAL A 122 -30.23 4.55 -18.47
N TYR A 123 -28.99 5.03 -18.42
CA TYR A 123 -28.60 6.20 -17.63
C TYR A 123 -27.82 7.19 -18.50
N ASP A 124 -28.15 8.48 -18.40
CA ASP A 124 -27.37 9.56 -18.98
C ASP A 124 -26.43 10.12 -17.89
N ILE A 125 -25.15 9.81 -18.01
CA ILE A 125 -24.13 10.19 -17.03
C ILE A 125 -23.23 11.33 -17.51
N THR A 126 -23.61 12.03 -18.58
CA THR A 126 -22.81 13.09 -19.23
C THR A 126 -22.26 14.10 -18.22
N ASP A 127 -23.12 14.64 -17.36
CA ASP A 127 -22.74 15.64 -16.37
C ASP A 127 -21.88 15.05 -15.23
N PHE A 128 -21.95 13.73 -15.01
CA PHE A 128 -21.22 13.07 -13.95
C PHE A 128 -19.78 12.70 -14.33
N ILE A 129 -19.45 12.65 -15.61
CA ILE A 129 -18.13 12.20 -16.09
C ILE A 129 -16.97 12.94 -15.39
N ARG A 130 -17.08 14.27 -15.21
CA ARG A 130 -16.03 15.08 -14.60
C ARG A 130 -15.92 14.90 -13.10
N HIS A 131 -16.94 14.36 -12.47
CA HIS A 131 -17.06 14.18 -11.02
C HIS A 131 -16.85 12.74 -10.57
N HIS A 132 -16.61 11.81 -11.50
CA HIS A 132 -16.41 10.41 -11.17
C HIS A 132 -15.15 10.21 -10.32
N PRO A 133 -15.26 9.62 -9.11
CA PRO A 133 -14.12 9.44 -8.21
C PRO A 133 -12.98 8.59 -8.77
N GLY A 134 -13.29 7.65 -9.68
CA GLY A 134 -12.31 6.83 -10.41
C GLY A 134 -11.63 7.55 -11.59
N GLY A 135 -12.02 8.81 -11.85
CA GLY A 135 -11.53 9.62 -12.97
C GLY A 135 -12.39 9.50 -14.25
N SER A 136 -12.38 10.57 -15.05
CA SER A 136 -13.17 10.65 -16.29
C SER A 136 -12.82 9.56 -17.29
N HIS A 137 -11.52 9.23 -17.42
CA HIS A 137 -11.08 8.20 -18.36
C HIS A 137 -11.70 6.84 -18.04
N THR A 138 -11.70 6.46 -16.75
CA THR A 138 -12.21 5.15 -16.31
C THR A 138 -13.72 5.01 -16.58
N ILE A 139 -14.52 6.02 -16.25
CA ILE A 139 -15.98 5.95 -16.48
C ILE A 139 -16.32 5.98 -17.98
N MET A 140 -15.51 6.66 -18.80
CA MET A 140 -15.68 6.71 -20.26
C MET A 140 -15.47 5.35 -20.94
N MET A 141 -14.80 4.39 -20.30
CA MET A 141 -14.68 3.02 -20.84
C MET A 141 -16.03 2.30 -20.96
N GLY A 142 -17.02 2.69 -20.15
CA GLY A 142 -18.38 2.17 -20.20
C GLY A 142 -19.31 2.97 -21.14
N ALA A 143 -18.82 4.04 -21.76
CA ALA A 143 -19.64 4.92 -22.59
C ALA A 143 -20.28 4.19 -23.78
N GLY A 144 -21.58 4.37 -23.98
CA GLY A 144 -22.34 3.70 -25.05
C GLY A 144 -22.60 2.21 -24.81
N GLY A 145 -22.27 1.66 -23.61
CA GLY A 145 -22.32 0.24 -23.35
C GLY A 145 -22.87 -0.17 -21.98
N ASP A 146 -22.78 -1.48 -21.71
CA ASP A 146 -23.14 -2.05 -20.44
C ASP A 146 -21.97 -1.96 -19.46
N VAL A 147 -22.23 -1.42 -18.26
CA VAL A 147 -21.23 -1.29 -17.20
C VAL A 147 -21.23 -2.44 -16.20
N GLU A 148 -22.14 -3.38 -16.31
CA GLU A 148 -22.24 -4.50 -15.36
C GLU A 148 -20.94 -5.30 -15.25
N PRO A 149 -20.21 -5.65 -16.34
CA PRO A 149 -18.92 -6.33 -16.26
C PRO A 149 -17.85 -5.53 -15.51
N PHE A 150 -17.83 -4.20 -15.70
CA PHE A 150 -16.91 -3.33 -14.96
C PHE A 150 -17.25 -3.27 -13.49
N TRP A 151 -18.53 -3.22 -13.14
CA TRP A 151 -19.00 -3.12 -11.76
C TRP A 151 -18.82 -4.41 -10.99
N GLN A 152 -18.89 -5.57 -11.65
CA GLN A 152 -18.49 -6.85 -11.08
C GLN A 152 -17.01 -6.88 -10.71
N THR A 153 -16.17 -6.20 -11.48
CA THR A 153 -14.73 -6.07 -11.19
C THR A 153 -14.45 -5.02 -10.11
N TYR A 154 -15.16 -3.90 -10.14
CA TYR A 154 -15.00 -2.77 -9.21
C TYR A 154 -16.22 -2.69 -8.28
N THR A 155 -16.34 -3.65 -7.37
CA THR A 155 -17.54 -3.89 -6.54
C THR A 155 -17.94 -2.72 -5.63
N VAL A 156 -17.11 -1.66 -5.52
CA VAL A 156 -17.49 -0.39 -4.87
C VAL A 156 -18.77 0.22 -5.48
N HIS A 157 -19.07 -0.08 -6.75
CA HIS A 157 -20.25 0.40 -7.45
C HIS A 157 -21.55 -0.29 -6.99
N GLU A 158 -21.47 -1.42 -6.31
CA GLU A 158 -22.64 -2.11 -5.75
C GLU A 158 -23.10 -1.51 -4.41
N ALA A 159 -22.36 -0.58 -3.84
CA ALA A 159 -22.74 0.10 -2.61
C ALA A 159 -24.08 0.86 -2.79
N ALA A 160 -24.92 0.83 -1.74
CA ALA A 160 -26.27 1.41 -1.78
C ALA A 160 -26.26 2.92 -2.13
N GLU A 161 -25.24 3.64 -1.70
CA GLU A 161 -25.03 5.05 -1.97
C GLU A 161 -24.80 5.31 -3.47
N VAL A 162 -23.99 4.44 -4.11
CA VAL A 162 -23.71 4.53 -5.54
C VAL A 162 -24.96 4.18 -6.37
N GLN A 163 -25.71 3.16 -5.96
CA GLN A 163 -26.98 2.81 -6.59
C GLN A 163 -28.00 3.95 -6.47
N THR A 164 -28.07 4.60 -5.32
CA THR A 164 -28.94 5.77 -5.08
C THR A 164 -28.51 6.96 -5.96
N LEU A 165 -27.21 7.18 -6.12
CA LEU A 165 -26.69 8.21 -7.00
C LEU A 165 -27.02 7.91 -8.45
N LEU A 166 -26.77 6.69 -8.92
CA LEU A 166 -27.02 6.25 -10.28
C LEU A 166 -28.50 6.40 -10.66
N ALA A 167 -29.43 6.06 -9.77
CA ALA A 167 -30.87 6.18 -10.01
C ALA A 167 -31.31 7.61 -10.42
N ARG A 168 -30.56 8.65 -10.07
CA ARG A 168 -30.83 10.04 -10.46
C ARG A 168 -30.56 10.33 -11.93
N TYR A 169 -29.74 9.52 -12.57
CA TYR A 169 -29.31 9.64 -13.97
C TYR A 169 -30.13 8.75 -14.90
N GLN A 170 -31.10 7.98 -14.38
CA GLN A 170 -31.93 7.09 -15.20
C GLN A 170 -32.80 7.88 -16.17
N ILE A 171 -32.72 7.51 -17.45
CA ILE A 171 -33.50 8.12 -18.54
C ILE A 171 -34.47 7.17 -19.23
N GLY A 172 -34.31 5.86 -18.99
CA GLY A 172 -35.16 4.85 -19.62
C GLY A 172 -34.81 3.44 -19.21
N ILE A 173 -35.37 2.49 -19.96
CA ILE A 173 -35.08 1.05 -19.85
C ILE A 173 -34.72 0.51 -21.24
N LEU A 174 -33.86 -0.50 -21.29
CA LEU A 174 -33.59 -1.22 -22.54
C LEU A 174 -34.84 -1.92 -23.04
N ASP A 175 -34.99 -2.06 -24.35
CA ASP A 175 -36.07 -2.85 -24.90
C ASP A 175 -35.95 -4.34 -24.52
N ALA A 176 -37.07 -5.07 -24.56
CA ALA A 176 -37.12 -6.46 -24.08
C ALA A 176 -36.19 -7.40 -24.86
N LYS A 177 -35.93 -7.13 -26.14
CA LYS A 177 -35.04 -7.93 -26.99
C LYS A 177 -33.59 -7.73 -26.55
N ASP A 178 -33.19 -6.49 -26.29
CA ASP A 178 -31.86 -6.14 -25.85
C ASP A 178 -31.60 -6.55 -24.39
N GLN A 179 -32.60 -6.47 -23.51
CA GLN A 179 -32.52 -7.03 -22.16
C GLN A 179 -32.29 -8.54 -22.19
N ALA A 180 -32.99 -9.28 -23.04
CA ALA A 180 -32.77 -10.72 -23.21
C ALA A 180 -31.38 -11.03 -23.76
N SER A 181 -30.85 -10.20 -24.66
CA SER A 181 -29.48 -10.30 -25.20
C SER A 181 -28.42 -10.05 -24.12
N VAL A 182 -28.61 -9.02 -23.31
CA VAL A 182 -27.74 -8.72 -22.15
C VAL A 182 -27.80 -9.85 -21.12
N ALA A 183 -29.01 -10.32 -20.78
CA ALA A 183 -29.18 -11.46 -19.89
C ALA A 183 -28.53 -12.74 -20.45
N ALA A 184 -28.63 -12.99 -21.76
CA ALA A 184 -27.98 -14.14 -22.42
C ALA A 184 -26.45 -14.01 -22.48
N SER A 185 -25.91 -12.79 -22.60
CA SER A 185 -24.46 -12.54 -22.53
C SER A 185 -23.94 -12.57 -21.08
N ASN A 186 -24.79 -12.24 -20.11
CA ASN A 186 -24.50 -12.31 -18.67
C ASN A 186 -24.78 -13.70 -18.06
N ILE A 187 -25.27 -14.68 -18.82
CA ILE A 187 -25.34 -16.09 -18.45
C ILE A 187 -23.95 -16.78 -18.53
N GLN A 188 -22.87 -16.04 -18.43
CA GLN A 188 -21.71 -16.60 -17.74
C GLN A 188 -22.07 -16.60 -16.25
N THR A 189 -22.50 -17.74 -15.78
CA THR A 189 -23.02 -18.01 -14.43
C THR A 189 -22.00 -17.75 -13.32
N GLU A 190 -20.84 -17.23 -13.63
CA GLU A 190 -19.73 -17.01 -12.71
C GLU A 190 -18.97 -15.75 -13.16
N GLY A 191 -18.99 -14.71 -12.29
CA GLY A 191 -18.28 -13.45 -12.55
C GLY A 191 -16.75 -13.63 -12.68
N PRO A 192 -16.00 -12.56 -12.99
CA PRO A 192 -14.54 -12.63 -13.25
C PRO A 192 -13.71 -13.18 -12.09
N PHE A 193 -14.30 -13.34 -10.90
CA PHE A 193 -13.67 -13.92 -9.70
C PHE A 193 -14.10 -15.36 -9.40
N ALA A 194 -14.85 -16.00 -10.29
CA ALA A 194 -15.39 -17.35 -10.08
C ALA A 194 -14.31 -18.40 -9.83
N ASN A 195 -13.21 -18.28 -10.57
CA ASN A 195 -12.08 -19.19 -10.50
C ASN A 195 -10.99 -18.76 -9.51
N ASP A 196 -11.30 -17.80 -8.63
CA ASP A 196 -10.38 -17.39 -7.57
C ASP A 196 -10.03 -18.56 -6.66
N PRO A 197 -8.77 -18.70 -6.19
CA PRO A 197 -8.35 -19.82 -5.37
C PRO A 197 -9.06 -19.84 -4.01
N LYS A 198 -9.21 -21.03 -3.43
CA LYS A 198 -9.67 -21.19 -2.05
C LYS A 198 -8.61 -20.67 -1.09
N ARG A 199 -9.01 -19.94 -0.07
CA ARG A 199 -8.13 -19.30 0.91
C ARG A 199 -8.41 -19.83 2.32
N SER A 200 -7.43 -19.66 3.21
CA SER A 200 -7.58 -20.01 4.62
C SER A 200 -8.71 -19.19 5.27
N PRO A 201 -9.65 -19.86 5.98
CA PRO A 201 -10.70 -19.16 6.72
C PRO A 201 -10.16 -18.38 7.94
N LEU A 202 -8.88 -18.56 8.28
CA LEU A 202 -8.23 -17.85 9.38
C LEU A 202 -7.80 -16.43 9.01
N LEU A 203 -7.73 -16.10 7.71
CA LEU A 203 -7.40 -14.75 7.26
C LEU A 203 -8.52 -13.76 7.61
N GLU A 204 -8.16 -12.55 8.00
CA GLU A 204 -9.09 -11.45 8.22
C GLU A 204 -9.45 -10.78 6.89
N VAL A 205 -10.65 -11.07 6.38
CA VAL A 205 -11.09 -10.62 5.06
C VAL A 205 -11.55 -9.17 5.09
N LEU A 206 -10.94 -8.33 4.28
CA LEU A 206 -11.27 -6.91 4.12
C LEU A 206 -12.13 -6.65 2.87
N SER A 207 -11.98 -7.48 1.84
CA SER A 207 -12.77 -7.43 0.60
C SER A 207 -12.84 -8.82 0.00
N LYS A 208 -14.03 -9.21 -0.51
CA LYS A 208 -14.22 -10.51 -1.16
C LYS A 208 -13.86 -10.48 -2.64
N GLN A 209 -14.10 -9.38 -3.31
CA GLN A 209 -13.89 -9.17 -4.74
C GLN A 209 -13.44 -7.73 -5.01
N PRO A 210 -12.22 -7.48 -5.51
CA PRO A 210 -11.10 -8.43 -5.50
C PRO A 210 -10.79 -8.90 -4.07
N PHE A 211 -10.31 -10.15 -3.93
CA PHE A 211 -10.05 -10.68 -2.60
C PHE A 211 -8.85 -10.01 -1.95
N ASN A 212 -9.06 -9.49 -0.75
CA ASN A 212 -8.04 -8.87 0.08
C ASN A 212 -8.24 -9.29 1.54
N ALA A 213 -7.18 -9.78 2.15
CA ALA A 213 -7.21 -10.24 3.52
C ALA A 213 -5.84 -10.08 4.19
N GLU A 214 -5.86 -9.80 5.47
CA GLU A 214 -4.62 -9.68 6.27
C GLU A 214 -4.42 -10.89 7.19
N THR A 215 -3.16 -11.12 7.55
CA THR A 215 -2.80 -12.07 8.59
C THR A 215 -3.33 -11.56 9.91
N PRO A 216 -4.13 -12.33 10.68
CA PRO A 216 -4.57 -11.90 11.99
C PRO A 216 -3.38 -11.55 12.89
N ALA A 217 -3.46 -10.42 13.60
CA ALA A 217 -2.35 -9.88 14.38
C ALA A 217 -1.73 -10.90 15.34
N ARG A 218 -2.56 -11.74 15.98
CA ARG A 218 -2.13 -12.80 16.89
C ARG A 218 -1.21 -13.87 16.26
N PHE A 219 -1.24 -14.02 14.92
CA PHE A 219 -0.42 -15.02 14.20
C PHE A 219 0.90 -14.45 13.68
N LEU A 220 1.05 -13.13 13.60
CA LEU A 220 2.23 -12.49 13.01
C LEU A 220 3.54 -12.86 13.72
N THR A 221 3.50 -13.05 15.05
CA THR A 221 4.68 -13.33 15.86
C THR A 221 4.82 -14.78 16.32
N LEU A 222 3.93 -15.68 15.87
CA LEU A 222 3.99 -17.09 16.26
C LEU A 222 5.16 -17.82 15.62
N SER A 223 5.49 -17.47 14.39
CA SER A 223 6.63 -18.04 13.67
C SER A 223 7.43 -16.93 12.98
N TYR A 224 8.72 -17.20 12.75
CA TYR A 224 9.60 -16.25 12.06
C TYR A 224 9.21 -16.11 10.58
N LEU A 225 8.97 -17.22 9.90
CA LEU A 225 8.39 -17.23 8.56
C LEU A 225 6.87 -17.34 8.67
N THR A 226 6.18 -16.45 7.99
CA THR A 226 4.72 -16.49 7.90
C THR A 226 4.30 -17.70 7.06
N PRO A 227 3.45 -18.63 7.58
CA PRO A 227 2.92 -19.71 6.77
C PRO A 227 2.26 -19.19 5.51
N THR A 228 2.49 -19.87 4.38
CA THR A 228 2.03 -19.41 3.06
C THR A 228 0.51 -19.21 3.01
N GLU A 229 -0.25 -20.10 3.64
CA GLU A 229 -1.71 -20.03 3.73
C GLU A 229 -2.25 -18.92 4.63
N LEU A 230 -1.40 -18.35 5.48
CA LEU A 230 -1.72 -17.21 6.35
C LEU A 230 -1.07 -15.91 5.89
N PHE A 231 -0.24 -15.94 4.85
CA PHE A 231 0.37 -14.74 4.31
C PHE A 231 -0.71 -13.83 3.72
N PHE A 232 -0.64 -12.53 4.00
CA PHE A 232 -1.66 -11.59 3.54
C PHE A 232 -1.86 -11.63 2.02
N VAL A 233 -3.09 -11.44 1.58
CA VAL A 233 -3.46 -11.43 0.16
C VAL A 233 -3.90 -10.02 -0.22
N ARG A 234 -3.25 -9.46 -1.25
CA ARG A 234 -3.63 -8.19 -1.86
C ARG A 234 -3.78 -8.35 -3.36
N ASN A 235 -5.02 -8.38 -3.83
CA ASN A 235 -5.36 -8.42 -5.25
C ASN A 235 -6.06 -7.14 -5.66
N HIS A 236 -5.72 -6.61 -6.83
CA HIS A 236 -6.39 -5.45 -7.42
C HIS A 236 -7.43 -5.87 -8.45
N LEU A 237 -7.20 -7.02 -9.06
CA LEU A 237 -7.90 -7.60 -10.19
C LEU A 237 -8.15 -9.10 -9.91
N PRO A 238 -8.93 -9.80 -10.74
CA PRO A 238 -9.10 -11.25 -10.64
C PRO A 238 -7.76 -12.00 -10.70
N VAL A 239 -7.68 -13.13 -10.01
CA VAL A 239 -6.47 -13.96 -10.00
C VAL A 239 -6.38 -14.72 -11.31
N PRO A 240 -5.34 -14.54 -12.14
CA PRO A 240 -5.25 -15.19 -13.43
C PRO A 240 -5.10 -16.71 -13.28
N GLU A 241 -5.65 -17.45 -14.25
CA GLU A 241 -5.35 -18.84 -14.49
C GLU A 241 -4.23 -18.91 -15.52
N VAL A 242 -3.14 -19.58 -15.17
CA VAL A 242 -1.95 -19.62 -16.01
C VAL A 242 -1.66 -21.06 -16.42
N ASP A 243 -1.71 -21.35 -17.73
CA ASP A 243 -1.14 -22.59 -18.27
C ASP A 243 0.38 -22.42 -18.37
N ILE A 244 1.08 -23.25 -17.62
CA ILE A 244 2.55 -23.20 -17.53
C ILE A 244 3.23 -23.54 -18.88
N ASN A 245 2.58 -24.30 -19.73
CA ASN A 245 3.12 -24.70 -21.04
C ASN A 245 3.16 -23.52 -22.01
N ASP A 246 2.15 -22.63 -21.91
CA ASP A 246 2.03 -21.43 -22.75
C ASP A 246 2.70 -20.22 -22.11
N TYR A 247 3.02 -20.29 -20.82
CA TYR A 247 3.59 -19.18 -20.10
C TYR A 247 4.99 -18.80 -20.58
N ARG A 248 5.21 -17.50 -20.82
CA ARG A 248 6.52 -16.90 -21.14
C ARG A 248 6.73 -15.63 -20.36
N LEU A 249 7.94 -15.46 -19.83
CA LEU A 249 8.42 -14.19 -19.30
C LEU A 249 9.16 -13.44 -20.41
N SER A 250 8.65 -12.30 -20.82
CA SER A 250 9.28 -11.46 -21.85
C SER A 250 10.17 -10.39 -21.22
N VAL A 251 11.36 -10.20 -21.79
CA VAL A 251 12.28 -9.11 -21.47
C VAL A 251 12.33 -8.16 -22.65
N CYS A 252 12.00 -6.89 -22.41
CA CYS A 252 11.85 -5.87 -23.46
C CYS A 252 12.68 -4.61 -23.18
N LEU A 253 12.92 -3.84 -24.23
CA LEU A 253 13.40 -2.45 -24.17
C LEU A 253 12.31 -1.52 -24.65
N GLY A 254 12.11 -0.38 -23.96
CA GLY A 254 11.12 0.62 -24.33
C GLY A 254 10.35 1.17 -23.15
N SER A 255 9.03 1.33 -23.28
CA SER A 255 8.14 1.80 -22.22
C SER A 255 6.76 1.15 -22.37
N ASP A 256 6.10 0.83 -21.25
CA ASP A 256 4.71 0.38 -21.21
C ASP A 256 3.71 1.49 -21.64
N GLY A 257 4.17 2.74 -21.72
CA GLY A 257 3.40 3.86 -22.25
C GLY A 257 3.34 3.91 -23.79
N ASP A 258 4.20 3.12 -24.46
CA ASP A 258 4.22 2.95 -25.92
C ASP A 258 4.44 1.46 -26.25
N PRO A 259 3.37 0.63 -26.14
CA PRO A 259 3.47 -0.80 -26.38
C PRO A 259 3.95 -1.18 -27.79
N ASP A 260 3.64 -0.37 -28.80
CA ASP A 260 4.02 -0.62 -30.19
C ASP A 260 5.52 -0.40 -30.44
N ALA A 261 6.17 0.41 -29.60
CA ALA A 261 7.61 0.65 -29.65
C ALA A 261 8.42 -0.33 -28.77
N LEU A 262 7.77 -1.27 -28.10
CA LEU A 262 8.47 -2.28 -27.30
C LEU A 262 9.30 -3.21 -28.18
N LYS A 263 10.59 -3.28 -27.88
CA LYS A 263 11.50 -4.20 -28.54
C LYS A 263 11.70 -5.43 -27.64
N LEU A 264 11.19 -6.57 -28.09
CA LEU A 264 11.47 -7.86 -27.43
C LEU A 264 12.95 -8.20 -27.55
N VAL A 265 13.59 -8.51 -26.42
CA VAL A 265 15.01 -8.91 -26.33
C VAL A 265 15.11 -10.42 -26.13
N ALA A 266 14.32 -10.98 -25.24
CA ALA A 266 14.31 -12.40 -24.93
C ALA A 266 12.98 -12.82 -24.31
N GLU A 267 12.72 -14.14 -24.39
CA GLU A 267 11.63 -14.80 -23.66
C GLU A 267 12.17 -16.02 -22.94
N PHE A 268 11.55 -16.35 -21.80
CA PHE A 268 11.92 -17.47 -20.97
C PHE A 268 10.69 -18.26 -20.54
N THR A 269 10.76 -19.58 -20.64
CA THR A 269 9.88 -20.48 -19.92
C THR A 269 10.30 -20.61 -18.46
N LEU A 270 9.42 -21.12 -17.60
CA LEU A 270 9.79 -21.40 -16.21
C LEU A 270 10.93 -22.44 -16.12
N ASP A 271 10.91 -23.46 -16.97
CA ASP A 271 11.94 -24.52 -16.99
C ASP A 271 13.29 -23.98 -17.43
N GLU A 272 13.32 -23.06 -18.40
CA GLU A 272 14.55 -22.39 -18.80
C GLU A 272 15.13 -21.54 -17.66
N LEU A 273 14.28 -20.81 -16.92
CA LEU A 273 14.73 -20.03 -15.76
C LEU A 273 15.33 -20.96 -14.68
N LYS A 274 14.71 -22.10 -14.41
CA LYS A 274 15.20 -23.07 -13.42
C LYS A 274 16.46 -23.80 -13.86
N SER A 275 16.63 -24.06 -15.16
CA SER A 275 17.75 -24.85 -15.68
C SER A 275 18.96 -24.01 -16.06
N LYS A 276 18.76 -22.78 -16.57
CA LYS A 276 19.84 -21.91 -17.08
C LYS A 276 20.49 -21.07 -16.00
N PHE A 277 19.78 -20.81 -14.89
CA PHE A 277 20.25 -19.91 -13.83
C PHE A 277 20.44 -20.66 -12.51
N ARG A 278 21.41 -20.18 -11.72
CA ARG A 278 21.59 -20.66 -10.36
C ARG A 278 20.44 -20.17 -9.49
N PRO A 279 19.71 -21.07 -8.83
CA PRO A 279 18.68 -20.65 -7.89
C PRO A 279 19.29 -19.88 -6.71
N THR A 280 18.67 -18.77 -6.37
CA THR A 280 19.03 -17.94 -5.22
C THR A 280 17.83 -17.86 -4.28
N THR A 281 18.08 -18.02 -2.97
CA THR A 281 17.04 -17.89 -1.95
C THR A 281 17.32 -16.66 -1.11
N VAL A 282 16.32 -15.80 -0.96
CA VAL A 282 16.36 -14.58 -0.15
C VAL A 282 15.24 -14.64 0.86
N GLU A 283 15.55 -14.23 2.09
CA GLU A 283 14.58 -14.07 3.16
C GLU A 283 14.16 -12.61 3.22
N SER A 284 12.89 -12.35 2.98
CA SER A 284 12.40 -10.96 2.88
C SER A 284 10.96 -10.81 3.30
N VAL A 285 10.72 -9.71 3.98
CA VAL A 285 9.38 -9.17 4.19
C VAL A 285 8.80 -8.63 2.89
N ILE A 286 7.52 -8.90 2.65
CA ILE A 286 6.71 -8.10 1.75
C ILE A 286 5.62 -7.43 2.59
N GLN A 287 5.47 -6.11 2.41
CA GLN A 287 4.49 -5.31 3.10
C GLN A 287 3.67 -4.47 2.11
N CYS A 288 2.35 -4.50 2.27
CA CYS A 288 1.46 -3.57 1.56
C CYS A 288 1.76 -2.13 1.98
N SER A 289 1.81 -1.20 1.02
CA SER A 289 1.96 0.24 1.33
C SER A 289 0.88 0.76 2.27
N GLY A 290 -0.29 0.11 2.29
CA GLY A 290 -1.42 0.45 3.13
C GLY A 290 -1.41 -0.18 4.52
N ASN A 291 -0.38 -0.94 4.92
CA ASN A 291 -0.32 -1.51 6.26
C ASN A 291 -0.53 -0.42 7.33
N ARG A 292 -1.39 -0.69 8.32
CA ARG A 292 -1.82 0.26 9.35
C ARG A 292 -2.53 1.51 8.80
N ARG A 293 -3.22 1.43 7.66
CA ARG A 293 -4.06 2.54 7.15
C ARG A 293 -5.17 2.89 8.12
N SER A 294 -5.68 1.92 8.89
CA SER A 294 -6.68 2.14 9.93
C SER A 294 -6.28 3.22 10.94
N ASP A 295 -4.97 3.33 11.28
CA ASP A 295 -4.49 4.37 12.20
C ASP A 295 -4.55 5.76 11.58
N LEU A 296 -4.18 5.91 10.30
CA LEU A 296 -4.29 7.18 9.57
C LEU A 296 -5.76 7.57 9.36
N LYS A 297 -6.63 6.59 9.14
CA LYS A 297 -8.07 6.82 8.97
C LYS A 297 -8.74 7.36 10.24
N LYS A 298 -8.23 7.03 11.43
CA LYS A 298 -8.68 7.62 12.71
C LYS A 298 -8.44 9.14 12.79
N ILE A 299 -7.49 9.67 12.01
CA ILE A 299 -7.15 11.11 11.98
C ILE A 299 -8.07 11.87 11.02
N LYS A 300 -8.16 11.41 9.78
CA LYS A 300 -9.00 11.97 8.72
C LYS A 300 -9.38 10.88 7.75
N GLU A 301 -10.58 10.96 7.16
CA GLU A 301 -11.10 9.95 6.22
C GLU A 301 -10.14 9.68 5.04
N ILE A 302 -9.98 8.41 4.73
CA ILE A 302 -9.10 7.93 3.64
C ILE A 302 -9.87 6.87 2.85
N LYS A 303 -9.89 6.99 1.52
CA LYS A 303 -10.41 5.95 0.64
C LYS A 303 -9.42 4.79 0.53
N GLY A 304 -9.90 3.57 0.66
CA GLY A 304 -9.13 2.34 0.51
C GLY A 304 -9.41 1.32 1.61
N LEU A 305 -8.84 0.13 1.45
CA LEU A 305 -9.01 -0.99 2.39
C LEU A 305 -8.44 -0.60 3.76
N ASN A 306 -9.19 -0.96 4.79
CA ASN A 306 -8.89 -0.58 6.17
C ASN A 306 -7.91 -1.57 6.82
N TRP A 307 -6.70 -1.68 6.24
CA TRP A 307 -5.64 -2.55 6.75
C TRP A 307 -5.25 -2.16 8.19
N ASN A 308 -5.18 -3.16 9.05
CA ASN A 308 -4.60 -3.06 10.38
C ASN A 308 -3.09 -3.37 10.33
N VAL A 309 -2.59 -4.20 11.22
CA VAL A 309 -1.16 -4.52 11.34
C VAL A 309 -0.73 -5.73 10.51
N GLY A 310 -1.66 -6.43 9.88
CA GLY A 310 -1.45 -7.75 9.27
C GLY A 310 -1.17 -7.75 7.76
N ALA A 311 -1.12 -6.58 7.10
CA ALA A 311 -0.78 -6.50 5.68
C ALA A 311 0.75 -6.58 5.43
N ILE A 312 1.39 -7.52 6.13
CA ILE A 312 2.84 -7.80 6.11
C ILE A 312 3.06 -9.30 6.34
N GLY A 313 4.12 -9.83 5.76
CA GLY A 313 4.57 -11.20 6.04
C GLY A 313 6.04 -11.36 5.71
N ASN A 314 6.72 -12.27 6.39
CA ASN A 314 8.11 -12.65 6.15
C ASN A 314 8.18 -14.06 5.55
N ALA A 315 8.91 -14.24 4.47
CA ALA A 315 9.04 -15.54 3.80
C ALA A 315 10.43 -15.72 3.19
N THR A 316 10.78 -16.96 2.91
CA THR A 316 11.87 -17.29 1.99
C THR A 316 11.34 -17.30 0.58
N TRP A 317 12.08 -16.68 -0.34
CA TRP A 317 11.77 -16.59 -1.75
C TRP A 317 12.91 -17.19 -2.56
N THR A 318 12.61 -18.14 -3.44
CA THR A 318 13.61 -18.75 -4.31
C THR A 318 13.32 -18.44 -5.76
N GLY A 319 14.35 -18.04 -6.49
CA GLY A 319 14.23 -17.63 -7.90
C GLY A 319 15.56 -17.34 -8.57
N VAL A 320 15.48 -16.59 -9.65
CA VAL A 320 16.64 -16.07 -10.39
C VAL A 320 16.87 -14.62 -9.96
N ARG A 321 18.12 -14.24 -9.69
CA ARG A 321 18.45 -12.83 -9.47
C ARG A 321 18.13 -12.03 -10.72
N LEU A 322 17.44 -10.90 -10.55
CA LEU A 322 17.06 -10.05 -11.68
C LEU A 322 18.29 -9.59 -12.47
N ILE A 323 19.37 -9.24 -11.78
CA ILE A 323 20.62 -8.80 -12.42
C ILE A 323 21.20 -9.91 -13.30
N ASP A 324 21.23 -11.16 -12.82
CA ASP A 324 21.79 -12.30 -13.58
C ASP A 324 20.94 -12.58 -14.84
N LEU A 325 19.61 -12.44 -14.73
CA LEU A 325 18.70 -12.57 -15.86
C LEU A 325 18.96 -11.49 -16.92
N LEU A 326 19.10 -10.23 -16.50
CA LEU A 326 19.32 -9.10 -17.41
C LEU A 326 20.71 -9.15 -18.04
N GLU A 327 21.75 -9.55 -17.32
CA GLU A 327 23.10 -9.75 -17.86
C GLU A 327 23.14 -10.86 -18.90
N SER A 328 22.38 -11.96 -18.70
CA SER A 328 22.33 -13.10 -19.64
C SER A 328 21.80 -12.72 -21.02
N VAL A 329 21.01 -11.67 -21.12
CA VAL A 329 20.45 -11.15 -22.39
C VAL A 329 21.22 -9.91 -22.92
N GLY A 330 22.42 -9.68 -22.39
CA GLY A 330 23.30 -8.59 -22.84
C GLY A 330 22.85 -7.19 -22.39
N LEU A 331 22.09 -7.11 -21.29
CA LEU A 331 21.62 -5.87 -20.71
C LEU A 331 22.30 -5.62 -19.34
N PRO A 332 23.61 -5.29 -19.32
CA PRO A 332 24.32 -5.02 -18.07
C PRO A 332 23.79 -3.75 -17.40
N GLY A 333 23.86 -3.71 -16.06
CA GLY A 333 23.30 -2.67 -15.20
C GLY A 333 23.80 -1.23 -15.39
N GLN A 334 24.70 -0.99 -16.33
CA GLN A 334 25.23 0.34 -16.62
C GLN A 334 24.71 0.94 -17.94
N HIS A 335 23.54 0.52 -18.40
CA HIS A 335 22.95 1.17 -19.58
C HIS A 335 22.55 2.60 -19.21
N LYS A 336 23.29 3.60 -19.67
CA LYS A 336 23.16 5.03 -19.32
C LYS A 336 21.73 5.58 -19.50
N ASP A 337 20.97 4.94 -20.37
CA ASP A 337 19.60 5.35 -20.71
C ASP A 337 18.52 4.64 -19.88
N VAL A 338 18.83 3.58 -19.15
CA VAL A 338 17.84 2.88 -18.30
C VAL A 338 17.82 3.50 -16.92
N LYS A 339 16.67 4.03 -16.52
CA LYS A 339 16.44 4.62 -15.19
C LYS A 339 15.44 3.81 -14.37
N HIS A 340 14.59 3.03 -15.03
CA HIS A 340 13.57 2.21 -14.40
C HIS A 340 13.52 0.82 -15.04
N VAL A 341 13.17 -0.16 -14.22
CA VAL A 341 12.73 -1.47 -14.67
C VAL A 341 11.23 -1.54 -14.43
N GLN A 342 10.46 -1.49 -15.52
CA GLN A 342 9.01 -1.63 -15.49
C GLN A 342 8.63 -3.11 -15.50
N LEU A 343 7.54 -3.45 -14.86
CA LEU A 343 7.08 -4.79 -14.56
C LEU A 343 5.59 -4.87 -14.84
N GLU A 344 5.15 -5.87 -15.60
CA GLU A 344 3.74 -6.10 -15.92
C GLU A 344 3.32 -7.49 -15.48
N GLY A 345 2.16 -7.60 -14.84
CA GLY A 345 1.54 -8.86 -14.44
C GLY A 345 0.56 -9.37 -15.50
N LEU A 346 0.07 -10.60 -15.33
CA LEU A 346 -0.99 -11.19 -16.16
C LEU A 346 -2.39 -10.82 -15.67
N ASP A 347 -2.51 -10.31 -14.43
CA ASP A 347 -3.79 -9.83 -13.91
C ASP A 347 -4.22 -8.57 -14.65
N SER A 348 -5.38 -8.64 -15.29
CA SER A 348 -5.92 -7.57 -16.12
C SER A 348 -7.37 -7.26 -15.79
N ASP A 349 -7.77 -6.04 -16.08
CA ASP A 349 -9.16 -5.63 -16.02
C ASP A 349 -9.92 -6.03 -17.31
N MET A 350 -11.20 -5.72 -17.35
CA MET A 350 -12.06 -6.03 -18.50
C MET A 350 -11.67 -5.29 -19.78
N THR A 351 -10.83 -4.27 -19.69
CA THR A 351 -10.29 -3.53 -20.85
C THR A 351 -8.98 -4.11 -21.35
N GLY A 352 -8.44 -5.14 -20.67
CA GLY A 352 -7.13 -5.71 -20.94
C GLY A 352 -5.96 -4.92 -20.34
N GLN A 353 -6.23 -3.89 -19.51
CA GLN A 353 -5.17 -3.17 -18.81
C GLN A 353 -4.61 -4.03 -17.68
N CYS A 354 -3.34 -4.40 -17.80
CA CYS A 354 -2.64 -5.20 -16.81
C CYS A 354 -2.18 -4.38 -15.61
N TYR A 355 -2.04 -5.04 -14.45
CA TYR A 355 -1.33 -4.46 -13.31
C TYR A 355 0.13 -4.23 -13.68
N GLY A 356 0.61 -3.00 -13.48
CA GLY A 356 2.00 -2.63 -13.76
C GLY A 356 2.61 -1.76 -12.66
N ALA A 357 3.92 -1.86 -12.51
CA ALA A 357 4.73 -1.05 -11.60
C ALA A 357 6.16 -0.89 -12.13
N SER A 358 6.97 -0.06 -11.48
CA SER A 358 8.40 -0.01 -11.75
C SER A 358 9.22 0.21 -10.49
N ILE A 359 10.45 -0.29 -10.52
CA ILE A 359 11.52 0.01 -9.56
C ILE A 359 12.62 0.80 -10.24
N GLY A 360 13.39 1.56 -9.46
CA GLY A 360 14.55 2.28 -9.97
C GLY A 360 15.64 1.34 -10.48
N ALA A 361 16.39 1.76 -11.46
CA ALA A 361 17.54 1.00 -11.99
C ALA A 361 18.62 0.81 -10.92
N ASP A 362 18.78 1.77 -10.01
CA ASP A 362 19.65 1.71 -8.85
C ASP A 362 19.31 0.56 -7.90
N VAL A 363 18.04 0.21 -7.80
CA VAL A 363 17.57 -0.97 -7.03
C VAL A 363 17.71 -2.25 -7.84
N ALA A 364 17.29 -2.22 -9.12
CA ALA A 364 17.24 -3.40 -9.98
C ALA A 364 18.62 -3.99 -10.30
N PHE A 365 19.63 -3.13 -10.44
CA PHE A 365 20.98 -3.51 -10.84
C PHE A 365 22.01 -3.52 -9.69
N ASP A 366 21.61 -3.21 -8.46
CA ASP A 366 22.48 -3.35 -7.30
C ASP A 366 22.51 -4.82 -6.84
N PRO A 367 23.65 -5.51 -6.92
CA PRO A 367 23.75 -6.90 -6.49
C PRO A 367 23.44 -7.10 -5.00
N ASN A 368 23.57 -6.05 -4.18
CA ASN A 368 23.29 -6.11 -2.74
C ASN A 368 21.79 -5.96 -2.43
N ARG A 369 20.97 -5.54 -3.40
CA ARG A 369 19.52 -5.43 -3.21
C ARG A 369 18.79 -6.77 -3.38
N GLU A 370 19.48 -7.80 -3.87
CA GLU A 370 18.98 -9.18 -3.94
C GLU A 370 17.61 -9.33 -4.62
N VAL A 371 17.34 -8.50 -5.65
CA VAL A 371 16.06 -8.53 -6.36
C VAL A 371 15.92 -9.84 -7.12
N LEU A 372 14.80 -10.55 -6.92
CA LEU A 372 14.52 -11.86 -7.50
C LEU A 372 13.31 -11.84 -8.46
N VAL A 373 13.42 -12.62 -9.53
CA VAL A 373 12.29 -13.21 -10.25
C VAL A 373 12.02 -14.56 -9.58
N ALA A 374 11.12 -14.55 -8.60
CA ALA A 374 10.88 -15.69 -7.72
C ALA A 374 9.83 -16.65 -8.30
N TYR A 375 10.04 -17.96 -8.12
CA TYR A 375 9.12 -19.02 -8.49
C TYR A 375 8.73 -19.92 -7.31
N GLU A 376 9.37 -19.76 -6.12
CA GLU A 376 9.00 -20.45 -4.88
C GLU A 376 8.87 -19.50 -3.70
N MET A 377 8.03 -19.90 -2.76
CA MET A 377 7.81 -19.26 -1.49
C MET A 377 7.81 -20.32 -0.38
N ASN A 378 8.62 -20.11 0.66
CA ASN A 378 8.77 -21.06 1.77
C ASN A 378 9.11 -22.50 1.31
N GLY A 379 9.98 -22.63 0.30
CA GLY A 379 10.46 -23.91 -0.25
C GLY A 379 9.43 -24.69 -1.07
N LYS A 380 8.33 -24.04 -1.50
CA LYS A 380 7.29 -24.62 -2.36
C LYS A 380 7.01 -23.70 -3.55
N PRO A 381 6.51 -24.22 -4.69
CA PRO A 381 6.06 -23.37 -5.78
C PRO A 381 5.08 -22.30 -5.28
N LEU A 382 5.11 -21.13 -5.90
CA LEU A 382 4.17 -20.06 -5.60
C LEU A 382 2.73 -20.53 -5.70
N THR A 383 1.88 -20.11 -4.78
CA THR A 383 0.43 -20.28 -4.95
C THR A 383 -0.12 -19.26 -5.94
N ARG A 384 -1.32 -19.49 -6.46
CA ARG A 384 -1.98 -18.55 -7.37
C ARG A 384 -2.11 -17.15 -6.75
N ASP A 385 -2.54 -17.01 -5.49
CA ASP A 385 -2.64 -15.72 -4.81
C ASP A 385 -1.29 -15.01 -4.60
N HIS A 386 -0.19 -15.78 -4.56
CA HIS A 386 1.14 -15.23 -4.34
C HIS A 386 1.96 -15.08 -5.61
N GLY A 387 1.34 -15.28 -6.79
CA GLY A 387 1.90 -14.89 -8.08
C GLY A 387 2.44 -16.04 -8.94
N PHE A 388 1.92 -17.30 -8.79
CA PHE A 388 2.27 -18.39 -9.69
C PHE A 388 2.09 -17.99 -11.17
N PRO A 389 3.05 -18.27 -12.09
CA PRO A 389 4.28 -19.04 -11.86
C PRO A 389 5.48 -18.21 -11.43
N LEU A 390 5.48 -16.90 -11.68
CA LEU A 390 6.58 -15.99 -11.34
C LEU A 390 6.06 -14.70 -10.71
N ARG A 391 6.86 -14.16 -9.81
CA ARG A 391 6.66 -12.80 -9.28
C ARG A 391 7.99 -12.08 -9.11
N LEU A 392 7.94 -10.75 -9.09
CA LEU A 392 9.07 -9.98 -8.56
C LEU A 392 9.06 -10.03 -7.04
N VAL A 393 10.25 -10.17 -6.46
CA VAL A 393 10.56 -9.87 -5.07
C VAL A 393 11.69 -8.85 -5.06
N ALA A 394 11.38 -7.63 -4.67
CA ALA A 394 12.34 -6.55 -4.48
C ALA A 394 12.46 -6.28 -2.97
N PRO A 395 13.46 -6.85 -2.28
CA PRO A 395 13.59 -6.76 -0.83
C PRO A 395 13.64 -5.32 -0.33
N GLY A 396 12.90 -5.04 0.75
CA GLY A 396 12.82 -3.69 1.33
C GLY A 396 11.93 -2.70 0.59
N VAL A 397 11.49 -3.03 -0.62
CA VAL A 397 10.57 -2.22 -1.42
C VAL A 397 9.13 -2.61 -1.12
N THR A 398 8.23 -1.62 -1.09
CA THR A 398 6.81 -1.83 -0.78
C THR A 398 6.15 -2.86 -1.70
N GLY A 399 5.18 -3.60 -1.15
CA GLY A 399 4.49 -4.70 -1.84
C GLY A 399 3.89 -4.33 -3.20
N ALA A 400 3.49 -3.08 -3.39
CA ALA A 400 2.95 -2.59 -4.67
C ALA A 400 3.94 -2.70 -5.84
N ARG A 401 5.24 -2.75 -5.58
CA ARG A 401 6.30 -2.91 -6.61
C ARG A 401 6.69 -4.37 -6.83
N ASN A 402 6.27 -5.26 -5.95
CA ASN A 402 6.52 -6.69 -6.00
C ASN A 402 5.44 -7.38 -6.86
N VAL A 403 5.46 -7.12 -8.18
CA VAL A 403 4.43 -7.54 -9.15
C VAL A 403 4.31 -9.07 -9.17
N LYS A 404 3.08 -9.56 -9.04
CA LYS A 404 2.69 -10.97 -9.12
C LYS A 404 2.35 -11.37 -10.56
N TRP A 405 2.34 -12.67 -10.85
CA TRP A 405 2.02 -13.20 -12.19
C TRP A 405 2.82 -12.49 -13.28
N LEU A 406 4.11 -12.27 -13.01
CA LEU A 406 5.00 -11.46 -13.82
C LEU A 406 5.08 -11.98 -15.26
N SER A 407 4.68 -11.17 -16.23
CA SER A 407 4.70 -11.49 -17.66
C SER A 407 5.76 -10.73 -18.44
N LYS A 408 6.04 -9.48 -18.04
CA LYS A 408 7.04 -8.65 -18.74
C LYS A 408 7.96 -7.92 -17.78
N ILE A 409 9.20 -7.80 -18.20
CA ILE A 409 10.23 -6.94 -17.62
C ILE A 409 10.68 -5.98 -18.73
N ILE A 410 10.51 -4.66 -18.52
CA ILE A 410 10.78 -3.65 -19.54
C ILE A 410 11.83 -2.68 -19.00
N LEU A 411 12.97 -2.58 -19.67
CA LEU A 411 14.00 -1.60 -19.33
C LEU A 411 13.67 -0.28 -19.99
N SER A 412 13.48 0.76 -19.17
CA SER A 412 12.92 2.05 -19.59
C SER A 412 13.71 3.25 -19.07
N LYS A 413 13.54 4.38 -19.78
CA LYS A 413 14.03 5.70 -19.33
C LYS A 413 13.11 6.34 -18.28
N GLU A 414 11.88 5.84 -18.13
CA GLU A 414 10.85 6.41 -17.27
C GLU A 414 10.14 5.35 -16.42
N GLU A 415 9.47 5.80 -15.36
CA GLU A 415 8.63 4.92 -14.54
C GLU A 415 7.43 4.41 -15.32
N SER A 416 6.88 3.25 -14.93
CA SER A 416 5.69 2.66 -15.56
C SER A 416 4.54 3.67 -15.65
N HIS A 417 3.85 3.67 -16.78
CA HIS A 417 2.65 4.48 -17.04
C HIS A 417 1.40 3.94 -16.34
N SER A 418 1.49 2.73 -15.79
CA SER A 418 0.40 2.10 -15.08
C SER A 418 -0.24 3.03 -14.03
N HIS A 419 -1.56 2.94 -13.90
CA HIS A 419 -2.33 3.65 -12.87
C HIS A 419 -1.75 3.40 -11.47
N TRP A 420 -1.39 2.15 -11.15
CA TRP A 420 -0.83 1.75 -9.85
C TRP A 420 0.56 2.31 -9.59
N GLN A 421 1.32 2.68 -10.61
CA GLN A 421 2.58 3.40 -10.45
C GLN A 421 2.33 4.90 -10.26
N ARG A 422 1.57 5.53 -11.16
CA ARG A 422 1.51 6.99 -11.27
C ARG A 422 0.43 7.64 -10.43
N LYS A 423 -0.60 6.89 -9.97
CA LYS A 423 -1.74 7.46 -9.24
C LYS A 423 -2.00 6.80 -7.88
N ASP A 424 -1.98 5.47 -7.77
CA ASP A 424 -2.44 4.80 -6.56
C ASP A 424 -1.43 4.85 -5.42
N TYR A 425 -0.14 4.66 -5.72
CA TYR A 425 0.90 4.51 -4.71
C TYR A 425 1.86 5.70 -4.72
N LYS A 426 1.31 6.86 -4.40
CA LYS A 426 2.02 8.12 -4.16
C LYS A 426 1.67 8.67 -2.78
N SER A 427 2.65 9.23 -2.07
CA SER A 427 2.45 9.86 -0.78
C SER A 427 2.43 11.38 -0.94
N PHE A 428 1.61 12.05 -0.15
CA PHE A 428 1.41 13.49 -0.21
C PHE A 428 1.56 14.10 1.18
N SER A 429 1.80 15.39 1.24
CA SER A 429 1.79 16.15 2.49
C SER A 429 0.40 16.13 3.14
N PRO A 430 0.29 16.21 4.49
CA PRO A 430 -0.99 16.20 5.20
C PRO A 430 -2.00 17.30 4.81
N ASN A 431 -1.55 18.38 4.18
CA ASN A 431 -2.42 19.45 3.66
C ASN A 431 -3.02 19.15 2.28
N VAL A 432 -2.65 18.01 1.66
CA VAL A 432 -3.22 17.58 0.38
C VAL A 432 -4.40 16.66 0.65
N ASP A 433 -5.54 16.98 0.06
CA ASP A 433 -6.77 16.20 0.10
C ASP A 433 -7.28 15.87 -1.31
N MET A 434 -8.49 15.35 -1.42
CA MET A 434 -9.06 14.94 -2.72
C MET A 434 -9.35 16.12 -3.66
N PHE A 435 -9.43 17.36 -3.14
CA PHE A 435 -9.78 18.55 -3.93
C PHE A 435 -8.56 19.22 -4.55
N ASN A 436 -7.40 19.13 -3.87
CA ASN A 436 -6.15 19.72 -4.34
C ASN A 436 -5.10 18.68 -4.75
N LEU A 437 -5.54 17.43 -4.96
CA LEU A 437 -4.69 16.30 -5.30
C LEU A 437 -4.13 16.42 -6.72
N ASP A 438 -2.82 16.60 -6.81
CA ASP A 438 -2.07 16.62 -8.07
C ASP A 438 -0.98 15.53 -8.05
N TYR A 439 -1.22 14.46 -8.78
CA TYR A 439 -0.31 13.30 -8.83
C TYR A 439 1.06 13.63 -9.44
N SER A 440 1.18 14.69 -10.25
CA SER A 440 2.46 15.12 -10.85
C SER A 440 3.42 15.69 -9.81
N LYS A 441 2.90 16.18 -8.67
CA LYS A 441 3.67 16.81 -7.59
C LYS A 441 4.20 15.83 -6.54
N SER A 442 4.01 14.54 -6.74
CA SER A 442 4.49 13.52 -5.80
C SER A 442 5.22 12.41 -6.53
N ILE A 443 6.22 11.85 -5.86
CA ILE A 443 6.96 10.68 -6.34
C ILE A 443 6.23 9.40 -5.94
N SER A 444 6.44 8.36 -6.73
CA SER A 444 5.93 7.02 -6.43
C SER A 444 6.64 6.42 -5.22
N VAL A 445 5.89 5.83 -4.27
CA VAL A 445 6.50 5.19 -3.10
C VAL A 445 7.30 3.95 -3.51
N GLN A 446 8.46 3.76 -2.93
CA GLN A 446 9.38 2.67 -3.22
C GLN A 446 9.81 1.95 -1.94
N GLU A 447 10.82 2.41 -1.23
CA GLU A 447 11.38 1.76 -0.06
C GLU A 447 10.49 1.95 1.19
N THR A 448 10.36 0.90 2.00
CA THR A 448 9.58 0.92 3.24
C THR A 448 10.38 1.56 4.37
N PRO A 449 9.87 2.58 5.07
CA PRO A 449 10.54 3.18 6.21
C PRO A 449 10.56 2.23 7.43
N VAL A 450 11.41 2.56 8.44
CA VAL A 450 11.40 1.85 9.72
C VAL A 450 10.03 1.92 10.38
N GLN A 451 9.55 0.79 10.89
CA GLN A 451 8.27 0.67 11.55
C GLN A 451 8.25 -0.45 12.57
N SER A 452 7.27 -0.42 13.46
CA SER A 452 6.94 -1.49 14.39
C SER A 452 5.44 -1.56 14.65
N ALA A 453 4.96 -2.72 15.08
CA ALA A 453 3.59 -2.89 15.53
C ALA A 453 3.51 -3.89 16.68
N ILE A 454 2.59 -3.66 17.60
CA ILE A 454 2.19 -4.58 18.65
C ILE A 454 1.22 -5.59 18.03
N SER A 455 1.50 -6.88 18.22
CA SER A 455 0.64 -7.99 17.77
C SER A 455 -0.12 -8.66 18.91
N SER A 456 0.30 -8.42 20.14
CA SER A 456 -0.36 -8.88 21.37
C SER A 456 0.07 -8.00 22.55
N PRO A 457 -0.87 -7.49 23.37
CA PRO A 457 -2.32 -7.66 23.26
C PRO A 457 -2.95 -6.89 22.07
N LEU A 458 -4.19 -7.26 21.72
CA LEU A 458 -4.94 -6.65 20.65
C LEU A 458 -5.73 -5.42 21.12
N GLU A 459 -6.06 -4.54 20.19
CA GLU A 459 -6.95 -3.40 20.43
C GLU A 459 -8.30 -3.88 21.00
N SER A 460 -8.75 -3.21 22.08
CA SER A 460 -10.02 -3.51 22.78
C SER A 460 -10.12 -4.91 23.41
N GLN A 461 -9.03 -5.65 23.51
CA GLN A 461 -8.99 -6.94 24.18
C GLN A 461 -9.18 -6.78 25.69
N GLU A 462 -9.78 -7.79 26.38
CA GLU A 462 -9.66 -7.98 27.82
C GLU A 462 -8.52 -8.96 28.09
N VAL A 463 -7.48 -8.51 28.83
CA VAL A 463 -6.33 -9.32 29.21
C VAL A 463 -6.46 -9.72 30.67
N CYS A 464 -6.66 -11.01 30.93
CA CYS A 464 -6.74 -11.54 32.28
C CYS A 464 -5.34 -11.95 32.77
N LEU A 465 -4.85 -11.28 33.81
CA LEU A 465 -3.58 -11.60 34.47
C LEU A 465 -3.87 -12.37 35.76
N LYS A 466 -3.30 -13.56 35.86
CA LYS A 466 -3.44 -14.41 37.05
C LYS A 466 -2.43 -14.00 38.11
N MET A 467 -2.90 -13.92 39.35
CA MET A 467 -2.01 -13.87 40.51
C MET A 467 -1.37 -15.25 40.74
N ASP A 468 -0.11 -15.26 41.15
CA ASP A 468 0.53 -16.47 41.62
C ASP A 468 0.02 -16.85 43.05
N PRO A 469 0.37 -18.02 43.59
CA PRO A 469 -0.05 -18.43 44.93
C PRO A 469 0.36 -17.47 46.07
N ASN A 470 1.30 -16.57 45.84
CA ASN A 470 1.76 -15.55 46.77
C ASN A 470 1.04 -14.21 46.58
N GLY A 471 0.07 -14.15 45.71
CA GLY A 471 -0.69 -12.93 45.41
C GLY A 471 0.05 -11.92 44.49
N VAL A 472 1.11 -12.36 43.80
CA VAL A 472 1.89 -11.52 42.90
C VAL A 472 1.44 -11.70 41.46
N VAL A 473 1.08 -10.60 40.78
CA VAL A 473 0.90 -10.57 39.34
C VAL A 473 2.25 -10.44 38.68
N LYS A 474 2.65 -11.42 37.87
CA LYS A 474 4.00 -11.49 37.32
C LYS A 474 4.32 -10.30 36.42
N SER A 475 3.63 -10.16 35.31
CA SER A 475 3.90 -9.12 34.31
C SER A 475 2.82 -9.12 33.22
N LEU A 476 2.81 -8.08 32.41
CA LEU A 476 2.01 -7.99 31.21
C LEU A 476 2.90 -8.36 30.00
N PRO A 477 2.72 -9.53 29.37
CA PRO A 477 3.50 -9.91 28.21
C PRO A 477 3.04 -9.12 26.97
N VAL A 478 3.98 -8.50 26.27
CA VAL A 478 3.74 -7.75 25.03
C VAL A 478 4.64 -8.28 23.93
N LYS A 479 4.09 -8.47 22.73
CA LYS A 479 4.81 -8.97 21.56
C LYS A 479 4.49 -8.14 20.33
N GLY A 480 5.42 -8.12 19.40
CA GLY A 480 5.24 -7.45 18.14
C GLY A 480 6.35 -7.75 17.13
N TYR A 481 6.30 -7.04 16.03
CA TYR A 481 7.33 -7.07 14.98
C TYR A 481 7.85 -5.67 14.71
N ALA A 482 9.06 -5.60 14.15
CA ALA A 482 9.64 -4.39 13.60
C ALA A 482 10.37 -4.70 12.29
N PHE A 483 10.40 -3.74 11.37
CA PHE A 483 10.98 -3.87 10.05
C PHE A 483 11.48 -2.53 9.54
N SER A 484 12.57 -2.55 8.75
CA SER A 484 13.05 -1.39 7.98
C SER A 484 13.47 -1.84 6.59
N GLY A 485 13.06 -1.12 5.56
CA GLY A 485 13.55 -1.32 4.20
C GLY A 485 15.03 -0.94 4.04
N GLY A 486 15.56 -1.01 2.82
CA GLY A 486 16.94 -0.62 2.53
C GLY A 486 18.01 -1.53 3.15
N GLY A 487 17.63 -2.72 3.65
CA GLY A 487 18.55 -3.67 4.26
C GLY A 487 19.07 -3.26 5.65
N LYS A 488 18.39 -2.33 6.33
CA LYS A 488 18.77 -1.84 7.66
C LYS A 488 18.18 -2.73 8.75
N MET A 489 19.05 -3.32 9.56
CA MET A 489 18.66 -4.17 10.69
C MET A 489 17.98 -3.36 11.80
N ILE A 490 16.94 -3.91 12.42
CA ILE A 490 16.36 -3.36 13.66
C ILE A 490 17.36 -3.61 14.81
N ILE A 491 17.73 -2.55 15.50
CA ILE A 491 18.70 -2.59 16.61
C ILE A 491 18.06 -2.38 18.00
N ARG A 492 16.84 -1.80 18.03
CA ARG A 492 16.13 -1.54 19.28
C ARG A 492 14.65 -1.38 19.03
N VAL A 493 13.85 -1.89 19.94
CA VAL A 493 12.42 -1.59 20.06
C VAL A 493 12.14 -1.16 21.49
N ASP A 494 11.49 -0.02 21.66
CA ASP A 494 11.08 0.49 22.96
C ASP A 494 9.55 0.42 23.06
N VAL A 495 9.04 0.06 24.24
CA VAL A 495 7.61 -0.03 24.57
C VAL A 495 7.31 0.82 25.79
N SER A 496 6.22 1.57 25.73
CA SER A 496 5.75 2.46 26.80
C SER A 496 4.30 2.14 27.18
N MET A 497 3.96 2.33 28.46
CA MET A 497 2.58 2.22 28.99
C MET A 497 2.00 3.58 29.44
N ASP A 498 2.73 4.67 29.27
CA ASP A 498 2.39 6.00 29.75
C ASP A 498 2.45 7.07 28.64
N GLY A 499 2.15 6.66 27.41
CA GLY A 499 2.10 7.56 26.25
C GLY A 499 3.46 7.95 25.70
N GLY A 500 4.57 7.36 26.17
CA GLY A 500 5.93 7.65 25.73
C GLY A 500 6.75 8.47 26.72
N ASN A 501 6.29 8.61 27.99
CA ASN A 501 7.06 9.30 29.02
C ASN A 501 8.17 8.41 29.58
N THR A 502 7.88 7.10 29.79
CA THR A 502 8.88 6.11 30.17
C THR A 502 8.92 4.96 29.18
N TRP A 503 10.08 4.32 29.04
CA TRP A 503 10.30 3.30 28.04
C TRP A 503 10.97 2.06 28.61
N HIS A 504 10.50 0.90 28.14
CA HIS A 504 11.10 -0.41 28.39
C HIS A 504 11.64 -0.93 27.06
N THR A 505 12.91 -1.29 27.02
CA THR A 505 13.52 -1.88 25.81
C THR A 505 13.12 -3.35 25.71
N ALA A 506 12.55 -3.73 24.57
CA ALA A 506 12.15 -5.09 24.28
C ALA A 506 13.34 -5.98 23.91
N THR A 507 13.23 -7.28 24.18
CA THR A 507 14.13 -8.29 23.63
C THR A 507 13.81 -8.48 22.15
N LEU A 508 14.85 -8.51 21.32
CA LEU A 508 14.74 -8.82 19.89
C LEU A 508 14.90 -10.33 19.71
N ASP A 509 13.81 -11.04 19.43
CA ASP A 509 13.75 -12.51 19.49
C ASP A 509 14.59 -13.18 18.38
N ASP A 510 14.73 -12.52 17.22
CA ASP A 510 15.37 -13.07 16.03
C ASP A 510 16.84 -12.64 15.85
N VAL A 511 17.38 -11.84 16.76
CA VAL A 511 18.79 -11.45 16.76
C VAL A 511 19.61 -12.54 17.46
N PRO A 512 20.68 -13.07 16.85
CA PRO A 512 21.56 -14.05 17.49
C PRO A 512 22.07 -13.54 18.83
N LYS A 513 22.33 -14.48 19.77
CA LYS A 513 22.87 -14.14 21.09
C LYS A 513 24.32 -14.62 21.19
N ASN A 514 25.13 -13.87 21.91
CA ASN A 514 26.45 -14.26 22.37
C ASN A 514 26.36 -15.30 23.48
N ASN A 515 27.49 -15.91 23.83
CA ASN A 515 27.56 -16.92 24.89
C ASN A 515 27.16 -16.39 26.29
N ASP A 516 27.25 -15.08 26.51
CA ASP A 516 26.82 -14.38 27.71
C ASP A 516 25.34 -13.97 27.71
N GLY A 517 24.60 -14.32 26.64
CA GLY A 517 23.17 -13.98 26.45
C GLY A 517 22.92 -12.60 25.88
N THR A 518 23.94 -11.78 25.66
CA THR A 518 23.78 -10.47 24.96
C THR A 518 23.51 -10.67 23.48
N GLN A 519 22.82 -9.72 22.87
CA GLN A 519 22.50 -9.78 21.44
C GLN A 519 23.74 -9.54 20.57
N ASP A 520 23.95 -10.40 19.59
CA ASP A 520 25.08 -10.31 18.65
C ASP A 520 24.66 -9.62 17.34
N TYR A 521 24.81 -8.32 17.30
CA TYR A 521 24.51 -7.51 16.12
C TYR A 521 25.54 -7.66 14.99
N THR A 522 26.66 -8.32 15.22
CA THR A 522 27.73 -8.45 14.20
C THR A 522 27.40 -9.48 13.12
N LYS A 523 26.49 -10.41 13.41
CA LYS A 523 26.11 -11.51 12.51
C LYS A 523 25.04 -11.14 11.49
N ARG A 524 24.41 -9.95 11.61
CA ARG A 524 23.32 -9.50 10.76
C ARG A 524 23.51 -8.05 10.32
N ASN A 525 24.55 -7.78 9.54
CA ASN A 525 24.82 -6.43 9.05
C ASN A 525 23.81 -5.92 8.00
N HIS A 526 23.13 -6.85 7.31
CA HIS A 526 22.18 -6.55 6.25
C HIS A 526 21.03 -7.55 6.30
N THR A 527 19.79 -7.07 6.32
CA THR A 527 18.62 -7.94 6.35
C THR A 527 17.39 -7.25 5.77
N TYR A 528 16.60 -8.04 5.05
CA TYR A 528 15.29 -7.64 4.55
C TYR A 528 14.13 -8.32 5.27
N SER A 529 14.45 -9.12 6.30
CA SER A 529 13.46 -9.76 7.17
C SER A 529 13.04 -8.84 8.30
N TRP A 530 11.90 -9.11 8.89
CA TRP A 530 11.51 -8.46 10.14
C TRP A 530 12.30 -8.98 11.34
N THR A 531 12.15 -8.27 12.45
CA THR A 531 12.60 -8.71 13.77
C THR A 531 11.37 -8.77 14.67
N ARG A 532 11.06 -9.96 15.19
CA ARG A 532 10.06 -10.12 16.24
C ARG A 532 10.67 -9.67 17.56
N TRP A 533 9.81 -9.14 18.41
CA TRP A 533 10.25 -8.65 19.73
C TRP A 533 9.23 -8.98 20.81
N SER A 534 9.71 -9.08 22.03
CA SER A 534 8.90 -9.34 23.20
C SER A 534 9.42 -8.56 24.41
N VAL A 535 8.50 -8.21 25.33
CA VAL A 535 8.81 -7.58 26.60
C VAL A 535 7.75 -7.92 27.62
N ASP A 536 8.19 -8.17 28.85
CA ASP A 536 7.34 -8.34 30.02
C ASP A 536 7.32 -7.03 30.82
N LEU A 537 6.18 -6.34 30.80
CA LEU A 537 6.03 -5.03 31.43
C LEU A 537 5.47 -5.18 32.87
N PRO A 538 5.94 -4.37 33.83
CA PRO A 538 5.35 -4.36 35.16
C PRO A 538 3.90 -3.86 35.08
N VAL A 539 2.99 -4.53 35.81
CA VAL A 539 1.60 -4.08 35.87
C VAL A 539 1.52 -2.81 36.72
N PRO A 540 0.87 -1.72 36.25
CA PRO A 540 0.75 -0.50 37.04
C PRO A 540 0.05 -0.74 38.37
N GLU A 541 0.59 -0.17 39.48
CA GLU A 541 0.05 -0.31 40.83
C GLU A 541 -1.43 0.04 40.94
N GLN A 542 -1.88 1.04 40.18
CA GLN A 542 -3.29 1.43 40.14
C GLN A 542 -4.21 0.30 39.64
N ILE A 543 -3.72 -0.53 38.73
CA ILE A 543 -4.46 -1.69 38.22
C ILE A 543 -4.42 -2.82 39.26
N LEU A 544 -3.28 -3.06 39.90
CA LEU A 544 -3.13 -4.03 40.95
C LEU A 544 -4.09 -3.73 42.12
N ASN A 545 -4.16 -2.47 42.53
CA ASN A 545 -5.01 -2.02 43.66
C ASN A 545 -6.51 -2.07 43.35
N LYS A 546 -6.90 -1.82 42.08
CA LYS A 546 -8.32 -1.81 41.66
C LYS A 546 -8.81 -3.15 41.09
N GLY A 547 -7.90 -4.07 40.82
CA GLY A 547 -8.19 -5.35 40.18
C GLY A 547 -8.45 -5.25 38.66
N SER A 548 -8.56 -4.05 38.11
CA SER A 548 -8.71 -3.84 36.65
C SER A 548 -8.40 -2.40 36.24
N GLY A 549 -8.10 -2.20 34.94
CA GLY A 549 -7.90 -0.87 34.38
C GLY A 549 -7.57 -0.87 32.89
N ASN A 550 -7.72 0.29 32.25
CA ASN A 550 -7.36 0.49 30.85
C ASN A 550 -5.86 0.80 30.73
N VAL A 551 -5.23 0.22 29.74
CA VAL A 551 -3.82 0.43 29.38
C VAL A 551 -3.74 0.91 27.93
N GLU A 552 -2.89 1.88 27.67
CA GLU A 552 -2.45 2.23 26.32
C GLU A 552 -0.97 1.87 26.18
N LEU A 553 -0.67 0.92 25.32
CA LEU A 553 0.69 0.59 24.92
C LEU A 553 1.11 1.38 23.70
N VAL A 554 2.36 1.77 23.66
CA VAL A 554 3.00 2.44 22.53
C VAL A 554 4.31 1.74 22.22
N CYS A 555 4.61 1.48 20.94
CA CYS A 555 5.93 0.98 20.56
C CYS A 555 6.57 1.82 19.45
N ARG A 556 7.92 1.81 19.45
CA ARG A 556 8.75 2.40 18.39
C ARG A 556 9.99 1.56 18.17
N ALA A 557 10.51 1.57 16.94
CA ALA A 557 11.73 0.89 16.56
C ALA A 557 12.81 1.86 16.07
N PHE A 558 14.06 1.38 16.16
CA PHE A 558 15.24 2.03 15.59
C PHE A 558 15.98 1.04 14.71
N ASP A 559 16.39 1.48 13.53
CA ASP A 559 17.21 0.70 12.62
C ASP A 559 18.71 0.99 12.78
N SER A 560 19.57 0.24 12.09
CA SER A 560 21.03 0.36 12.17
C SER A 560 21.60 1.70 11.63
N ALA A 561 20.78 2.50 10.94
CA ALA A 561 21.10 3.87 10.58
C ALA A 561 20.56 4.89 11.59
N TYR A 562 20.03 4.43 12.73
CA TYR A 562 19.37 5.25 13.76
C TYR A 562 18.13 5.99 13.27
N ASN A 563 17.52 5.56 12.16
CA ASN A 563 16.20 6.04 11.82
C ASN A 563 15.19 5.58 12.86
N SER A 564 14.24 6.44 13.20
CA SER A 564 13.18 6.18 14.14
C SER A 564 11.82 6.58 13.57
N GLN A 565 10.77 6.15 14.19
CA GLN A 565 9.39 6.38 13.80
C GLN A 565 8.89 7.73 14.34
N PRO A 566 8.10 8.50 13.56
CA PRO A 566 7.42 9.67 14.08
C PRO A 566 6.41 9.28 15.16
N GLU A 567 6.29 10.13 16.18
CA GLU A 567 5.37 9.88 17.29
C GLU A 567 3.91 9.88 16.85
N ARG A 568 3.54 10.84 16.01
CA ARG A 568 2.15 11.17 15.68
C ARG A 568 1.81 10.83 14.25
N ALA A 569 0.69 10.15 14.07
CA ALA A 569 0.20 9.72 12.76
C ALA A 569 -0.30 10.89 11.89
N ASP A 570 -0.77 11.98 12.51
CA ASP A 570 -1.24 13.18 11.79
C ASP A 570 -0.11 13.91 11.04
N THR A 571 1.13 13.82 11.53
CA THR A 571 2.30 14.45 10.89
C THR A 571 2.69 13.76 9.56
N ILE A 572 2.27 12.52 9.37
CA ILE A 572 2.54 11.71 8.17
C ILE A 572 1.27 11.27 7.46
N TRP A 573 0.12 11.80 7.91
CA TRP A 573 -1.14 11.54 7.25
C TRP A 573 -1.05 11.93 5.77
N ASN A 574 -1.59 11.09 4.91
CA ASN A 574 -1.70 11.40 3.50
C ASN A 574 -3.01 10.85 2.93
N VAL A 575 -3.54 11.53 1.93
CA VAL A 575 -4.83 11.24 1.31
C VAL A 575 -4.96 9.82 0.75
N ARG A 576 -3.84 9.16 0.47
CA ARG A 576 -3.82 7.76 -0.01
C ARG A 576 -3.68 6.74 1.12
N GLY A 577 -3.36 7.17 2.33
CA GLY A 577 -3.17 6.33 3.50
C GLY A 577 -2.09 5.26 3.30
N VAL A 578 -0.97 5.67 2.72
CA VAL A 578 0.17 4.78 2.46
C VAL A 578 1.36 5.13 3.33
N MET A 579 2.24 4.14 3.55
CA MET A 579 3.52 4.27 4.24
C MET A 579 3.41 4.75 5.68
N ASN A 580 2.34 4.34 6.40
CA ASN A 580 2.22 4.66 7.83
C ASN A 580 3.32 3.96 8.63
N ASN A 581 4.17 4.76 9.25
CA ASN A 581 5.22 4.30 10.17
C ASN A 581 5.21 5.04 11.51
N SER A 582 4.11 5.71 11.89
CA SER A 582 3.99 6.34 13.22
C SER A 582 4.11 5.31 14.35
N TRP A 583 4.39 5.75 15.58
CA TRP A 583 4.31 4.86 16.75
C TRP A 583 2.99 4.10 16.73
N HIS A 584 3.04 2.80 16.97
CA HIS A 584 1.83 2.01 17.06
C HIS A 584 1.27 2.08 18.47
N ARG A 585 -0.04 2.32 18.57
CA ARG A 585 -0.78 2.48 19.83
C ARG A 585 -1.88 1.44 19.91
N VAL A 586 -1.98 0.76 21.06
CA VAL A 586 -3.01 -0.26 21.34
C VAL A 586 -3.64 0.03 22.69
N LYS A 587 -4.97 0.15 22.71
CA LYS A 587 -5.75 0.34 23.95
C LYS A 587 -6.53 -0.92 24.26
N PHE A 588 -6.44 -1.38 25.51
CA PHE A 588 -7.09 -2.60 25.98
C PHE A 588 -7.38 -2.53 27.49
N ASN A 589 -8.16 -3.48 27.98
CA ASN A 589 -8.47 -3.59 29.41
C ASN A 589 -7.65 -4.72 30.05
N VAL A 590 -7.07 -4.47 31.23
CA VAL A 590 -6.39 -5.46 32.05
C VAL A 590 -7.27 -5.79 33.26
N LYS A 591 -7.47 -7.06 33.52
CA LYS A 591 -8.17 -7.60 34.70
C LYS A 591 -7.26 -8.54 35.45
N VAL A 592 -7.12 -8.33 36.75
CA VAL A 592 -6.35 -9.21 37.67
C VAL A 592 -7.33 -10.23 38.26
N VAL A 593 -7.02 -11.53 38.11
CA VAL A 593 -7.89 -12.65 38.52
C VAL A 593 -7.12 -13.67 39.34
#